data_cbd3a833c2e107f7e61aca250b2c6394
#
_entry.id   cbd3a833c2e107f7e61aca250b2c6394
#
_cell.length_a   1.000
_cell.length_b   1.000
_cell.length_c   1.000
_cell.angle_alpha   90.00
_cell.angle_beta   90.00
_cell.angle_gamma   90.00
#
_symmetry.space_group_name_H-M   'P 1'
#
loop_
_entity.id
_entity.type
_entity.pdbx_description
1 polymer ?
#
loop_
_entity_poly.entity_id
_entity_poly.type
_entity_poly.pdbx_seq_one_letter_code
_entity_poly.pdbx_strand_id
1 'polypeptide(L)'
;MDRDGKMAAEGIVDAQLLVALLSHRFLRQRPPKSTGREEFGESFLARLLALKRRRGLAATDLMATCSLFTAMAVGMARRWLKGQVDEVIVGGGGVRNRTLMSDLAEVFAPTPVRTFEDLGWESQSFEAVAFALLAYQTVHGECANVPAATGAKHGVILGTIVPGNHRWQGHLR
;
A
#
# COMPACT_ATOMS: atom_id res chain seq x y z
N MET A 1 16.51 -7.68 1.59
CA MET A 1 15.33 -7.36 0.75
C MET A 1 15.01 -8.60 -0.07
N ASP A 2 13.76 -9.04 -0.05
CA ASP A 2 13.31 -10.15 -0.90
C ASP A 2 13.15 -9.66 -2.35
N ARG A 3 14.12 -10.00 -3.20
CA ARG A 3 14.10 -9.56 -4.60
C ARG A 3 13.12 -10.44 -5.38
N ASP A 4 12.12 -9.81 -5.97
CA ASP A 4 11.09 -10.44 -6.81
C ASP A 4 10.23 -11.51 -6.10
N GLY A 5 10.24 -11.54 -4.76
CA GLY A 5 9.51 -12.50 -3.95
C GLY A 5 10.15 -13.90 -3.87
N LYS A 6 11.42 -14.05 -4.24
CA LYS A 6 12.09 -15.36 -4.31
C LYS A 6 12.18 -16.07 -2.97
N MET A 7 12.55 -15.33 -1.91
CA MET A 7 12.61 -15.90 -0.57
C MET A 7 11.21 -16.34 -0.07
N ALA A 8 10.20 -15.52 -0.33
CA ALA A 8 8.83 -15.87 0.03
C ALA A 8 8.34 -17.10 -0.72
N ALA A 9 8.71 -17.26 -2.01
CA ALA A 9 8.35 -18.42 -2.82
C ALA A 9 8.94 -19.74 -2.31
N GLU A 10 10.09 -19.70 -1.63
CA GLU A 10 10.78 -20.87 -1.06
C GLU A 10 10.25 -21.22 0.36
N GLY A 11 9.51 -20.33 0.99
CA GLY A 11 9.05 -20.49 2.36
C GLY A 11 7.69 -21.15 2.48
N ILE A 12 7.42 -21.64 3.69
CA ILE A 12 6.12 -22.17 4.09
C ILE A 12 5.43 -21.16 5.01
N VAL A 13 4.17 -20.85 4.72
CA VAL A 13 3.38 -19.93 5.54
C VAL A 13 3.15 -20.52 6.92
N ASP A 14 3.55 -19.77 7.97
CA ASP A 14 3.22 -20.12 9.34
C ASP A 14 1.82 -19.60 9.71
N ALA A 15 0.85 -20.49 9.78
CA ALA A 15 -0.55 -20.16 10.01
C ALA A 15 -0.78 -19.42 11.34
N GLN A 16 -0.04 -19.74 12.41
CA GLN A 16 -0.23 -19.11 13.71
C GLN A 16 0.32 -17.68 13.69
N LEU A 17 1.46 -17.46 13.04
CA LEU A 17 2.00 -16.11 12.86
C LEU A 17 1.05 -15.29 11.97
N LEU A 18 0.55 -15.86 10.89
CA LEU A 18 -0.41 -15.20 10.00
C LEU A 18 -1.67 -14.74 10.75
N VAL A 19 -2.26 -15.60 11.57
CA VAL A 19 -3.42 -15.25 12.41
C VAL A 19 -3.08 -14.13 13.38
N ALA A 20 -1.91 -14.18 14.01
CA ALA A 20 -1.45 -13.13 14.92
C ALA A 20 -1.29 -11.77 14.20
N LEU A 21 -0.74 -11.78 12.99
CA LEU A 21 -0.59 -10.57 12.16
C LEU A 21 -1.95 -10.03 11.72
N LEU A 22 -2.86 -10.88 11.25
CA LEU A 22 -4.21 -10.49 10.82
C LEU A 22 -5.08 -9.97 11.97
N SER A 23 -4.71 -10.27 13.22
CA SER A 23 -5.38 -9.72 14.40
C SER A 23 -5.00 -8.26 14.71
N HIS A 24 -4.08 -7.66 13.96
CA HIS A 24 -3.60 -6.30 14.19
C HIS A 24 -4.75 -5.29 14.20
N ARG A 25 -4.74 -4.39 15.21
CA ARG A 25 -5.84 -3.43 15.46
C ARG A 25 -6.17 -2.57 14.26
N PHE A 26 -5.17 -2.10 13.51
CA PHE A 26 -5.34 -1.26 12.34
C PHE A 26 -6.24 -1.91 11.28
N LEU A 27 -6.13 -3.22 11.07
CA LEU A 27 -6.93 -3.93 10.07
C LEU A 27 -8.43 -3.94 10.42
N ARG A 28 -8.78 -3.80 11.71
CA ARG A 28 -10.16 -3.77 12.21
C ARG A 28 -10.78 -2.37 12.26
N GLN A 29 -9.97 -1.33 12.19
CA GLN A 29 -10.46 0.05 12.20
C GLN A 29 -11.29 0.34 10.96
N ARG A 30 -12.36 1.11 11.14
CA ARG A 30 -13.17 1.60 10.02
C ARG A 30 -12.48 2.76 9.31
N PRO A 31 -12.64 2.90 7.98
CA PRO A 31 -12.29 4.13 7.30
C PRO A 31 -13.13 5.32 7.83
N PRO A 32 -12.62 6.56 7.71
CA PRO A 32 -11.33 6.93 7.13
C PRO A 32 -10.16 6.57 8.04
N LYS A 33 -9.14 5.93 7.47
CA LYS A 33 -7.92 5.55 8.20
C LYS A 33 -6.71 5.63 7.28
N SER A 34 -5.57 5.98 7.83
CA SER A 34 -4.28 5.90 7.16
C SER A 34 -3.25 5.28 8.09
N THR A 35 -2.18 4.78 7.54
CA THR A 35 -1.08 4.20 8.30
C THR A 35 0.24 4.43 7.60
N GLY A 36 1.31 4.38 8.38
CA GLY A 36 2.67 4.51 7.93
C GLY A 36 3.61 3.74 8.86
N ARG A 37 4.82 4.25 9.01
CA ARG A 37 5.86 3.63 9.84
C ARG A 37 5.54 3.63 11.34
N GLU A 38 4.59 4.44 11.79
CA GLU A 38 4.10 4.47 13.17
C GLU A 38 3.43 3.15 13.58
N GLU A 39 2.74 2.48 12.65
CA GLU A 39 2.07 1.20 12.91
C GLU A 39 2.92 0.00 12.42
N PHE A 40 3.47 0.07 11.21
CA PHE A 40 4.21 -1.01 10.55
C PHE A 40 5.71 -0.70 10.36
N GLY A 41 6.31 0.07 11.28
CA GLY A 41 7.72 0.44 11.28
C GLY A 41 8.58 -0.44 12.20
N GLU A 42 9.58 0.18 12.84
CA GLU A 42 10.62 -0.53 13.60
C GLU A 42 10.07 -1.38 14.75
N SER A 43 9.09 -0.86 15.51
CA SER A 43 8.50 -1.58 16.63
C SER A 43 7.71 -2.81 16.19
N PHE A 44 7.03 -2.73 15.04
CA PHE A 44 6.36 -3.87 14.41
C PHE A 44 7.40 -4.91 13.95
N LEU A 45 8.44 -4.47 13.26
CA LEU A 45 9.53 -5.34 12.80
C LEU A 45 10.23 -6.03 13.96
N ALA A 46 10.53 -5.30 15.03
CA ALA A 46 11.17 -5.88 16.23
C ALA A 46 10.33 -7.01 16.85
N ARG A 47 9.01 -6.79 16.96
CA ARG A 47 8.06 -7.83 17.43
C ARG A 47 8.00 -9.02 16.49
N LEU A 48 7.97 -8.78 15.20
CA LEU A 48 7.95 -9.82 14.18
C LEU A 48 9.22 -10.70 14.24
N LEU A 49 10.40 -10.09 14.36
CA LEU A 49 11.66 -10.78 14.51
C LEU A 49 11.77 -11.55 15.85
N ALA A 50 11.19 -11.03 16.91
CA ALA A 50 11.12 -11.74 18.19
C ALA A 50 10.23 -12.98 18.09
N LEU A 51 9.08 -12.88 17.41
CA LEU A 51 8.21 -14.04 17.14
C LEU A 51 8.91 -15.08 16.26
N LYS A 52 9.61 -14.63 15.20
CA LYS A 52 10.43 -15.52 14.36
C LYS A 52 11.41 -16.33 15.20
N ARG A 53 12.19 -15.67 16.08
CA ARG A 53 13.17 -16.34 16.96
C ARG A 53 12.50 -17.33 17.91
N ARG A 54 11.42 -16.91 18.58
CA ARG A 54 10.68 -17.76 19.52
C ARG A 54 10.11 -19.02 18.90
N ARG A 55 9.73 -18.95 17.64
CA ARG A 55 9.10 -20.06 16.90
C ARG A 55 10.09 -20.86 16.06
N GLY A 56 11.36 -20.45 16.01
CA GLY A 56 12.37 -21.12 15.19
C GLY A 56 12.11 -21.05 13.69
N LEU A 57 11.37 -20.03 13.21
CA LEU A 57 11.02 -19.91 11.79
C LEU A 57 12.23 -19.60 10.92
N ALA A 58 12.30 -20.22 9.74
CA ALA A 58 13.24 -19.82 8.71
C ALA A 58 12.97 -18.39 8.22
N ALA A 59 13.95 -17.77 7.60
CA ALA A 59 13.74 -16.43 7.02
C ALA A 59 12.77 -16.48 5.84
N THR A 60 12.80 -17.54 5.06
CA THR A 60 11.90 -17.82 3.95
C THR A 60 10.45 -17.95 4.41
N ASP A 61 10.19 -18.70 5.49
CA ASP A 61 8.84 -18.88 6.05
C ASP A 61 8.27 -17.56 6.58
N LEU A 62 9.14 -16.73 7.22
CA LEU A 62 8.73 -15.39 7.62
C LEU A 62 8.33 -14.55 6.41
N MET A 63 9.11 -14.60 5.33
CA MET A 63 8.83 -13.83 4.12
C MET A 63 7.56 -14.32 3.43
N ALA A 64 7.33 -15.64 3.32
CA ALA A 64 6.10 -16.22 2.81
C ALA A 64 4.88 -15.76 3.63
N THR A 65 4.99 -15.83 4.96
CA THR A 65 3.92 -15.40 5.86
C THR A 65 3.63 -13.90 5.73
N CYS A 66 4.65 -13.07 5.60
CA CYS A 66 4.48 -11.62 5.42
C CYS A 66 3.89 -11.27 4.05
N SER A 67 4.22 -12.01 2.99
CA SER A 67 3.63 -11.84 1.66
C SER A 67 2.13 -12.10 1.71
N LEU A 68 1.75 -13.27 2.18
CA LEU A 68 0.33 -13.63 2.31
C LEU A 68 -0.43 -12.71 3.27
N PHE A 69 0.20 -12.29 4.40
CA PHE A 69 -0.37 -11.29 5.30
C PHE A 69 -0.70 -10.00 4.57
N THR A 70 0.21 -9.53 3.71
CA THR A 70 0.00 -8.30 2.92
C THR A 70 -1.20 -8.45 1.99
N ALA A 71 -1.26 -9.54 1.23
CA ALA A 71 -2.39 -9.81 0.33
C ALA A 71 -3.72 -9.92 1.08
N MET A 72 -3.75 -10.64 2.20
CA MET A 72 -4.96 -10.78 3.02
C MET A 72 -5.37 -9.46 3.68
N ALA A 73 -4.42 -8.63 4.12
CA ALA A 73 -4.71 -7.31 4.67
C ALA A 73 -5.40 -6.40 3.65
N VAL A 74 -4.95 -6.43 2.38
CA VAL A 74 -5.62 -5.75 1.27
C VAL A 74 -7.00 -6.36 1.03
N GLY A 75 -7.11 -7.68 0.97
CA GLY A 75 -8.39 -8.39 0.79
C GLY A 75 -9.43 -8.05 1.88
N MET A 76 -8.98 -7.88 3.12
CA MET A 76 -9.85 -7.48 4.23
C MET A 76 -10.47 -6.07 4.04
N ALA A 77 -9.88 -5.20 3.23
CA ALA A 77 -10.45 -3.87 2.95
C ALA A 77 -11.74 -3.95 2.13
N ARG A 78 -11.98 -5.03 1.40
CA ARG A 78 -13.22 -5.25 0.59
C ARG A 78 -14.50 -5.01 1.40
N ARG A 79 -14.52 -5.38 2.68
CA ARG A 79 -15.68 -5.20 3.58
C ARG A 79 -16.11 -3.72 3.78
N TRP A 80 -15.24 -2.78 3.44
CA TRP A 80 -15.51 -1.35 3.55
C TRP A 80 -15.93 -0.72 2.23
N LEU A 81 -15.80 -1.44 1.12
CA LEU A 81 -16.21 -0.97 -0.19
C LEU A 81 -17.72 -1.14 -0.37
N LYS A 82 -18.33 -0.21 -1.07
CA LYS A 82 -19.73 -0.31 -1.47
C LYS A 82 -19.79 -0.97 -2.85
N GLY A 83 -20.48 -2.10 -2.92
CA GLY A 83 -20.63 -2.84 -4.17
C GLY A 83 -19.59 -3.93 -4.38
N GLN A 84 -19.64 -4.54 -5.55
CA GLN A 84 -18.73 -5.59 -5.97
C GLN A 84 -17.43 -4.98 -6.50
N VAL A 85 -16.33 -5.68 -6.29
CA VAL A 85 -15.03 -5.32 -6.88
C VAL A 85 -14.91 -6.12 -8.18
N ASP A 86 -14.88 -5.43 -9.31
CA ASP A 86 -14.82 -6.06 -10.63
C ASP A 86 -13.39 -6.42 -11.03
N GLU A 87 -12.42 -5.62 -10.61
CA GLU A 87 -10.99 -5.89 -10.81
C GLU A 87 -10.15 -5.20 -9.72
N VAL A 88 -8.93 -5.71 -9.52
CA VAL A 88 -7.90 -5.12 -8.65
C VAL A 88 -6.71 -4.73 -9.52
N ILE A 89 -6.35 -3.45 -9.49
CA ILE A 89 -5.20 -2.93 -10.25
C ILE A 89 -4.07 -2.63 -9.27
N VAL A 90 -2.91 -3.22 -9.50
CA VAL A 90 -1.73 -3.08 -8.66
C VAL A 90 -0.69 -2.24 -9.37
N GLY A 91 -0.16 -1.23 -8.67
CA GLY A 91 0.90 -0.34 -9.17
C GLY A 91 2.09 -0.24 -8.20
N GLY A 92 3.15 0.41 -8.66
CA GLY A 92 4.38 0.61 -7.88
C GLY A 92 5.30 -0.60 -7.84
N GLY A 93 6.33 -0.55 -6.99
CA GLY A 93 7.39 -1.57 -6.95
C GLY A 93 6.93 -2.98 -6.56
N GLY A 94 5.78 -3.10 -5.89
CA GLY A 94 5.21 -4.37 -5.44
C GLY A 94 4.86 -5.33 -6.56
N VAL A 95 4.55 -4.84 -7.77
CA VAL A 95 4.21 -5.66 -8.94
C VAL A 95 5.35 -6.59 -9.38
N ARG A 96 6.60 -6.26 -9.03
CA ARG A 96 7.77 -7.10 -9.31
C ARG A 96 7.85 -8.31 -8.39
N ASN A 97 7.20 -8.28 -7.26
CA ASN A 97 7.16 -9.39 -6.32
C ASN A 97 6.13 -10.43 -6.78
N ARG A 98 6.60 -11.46 -7.48
CA ARG A 98 5.73 -12.49 -8.07
C ARG A 98 4.93 -13.26 -7.03
N THR A 99 5.52 -13.50 -5.86
CA THR A 99 4.83 -14.20 -4.77
C THR A 99 3.68 -13.36 -4.24
N LEU A 100 3.91 -12.06 -4.01
CA LEU A 100 2.83 -11.14 -3.59
C LEU A 100 1.72 -11.05 -4.63
N MET A 101 2.07 -10.99 -5.93
CA MET A 101 1.06 -10.95 -7.00
C MET A 101 0.24 -12.25 -7.06
N SER A 102 0.89 -13.41 -6.85
CA SER A 102 0.20 -14.70 -6.74
C SER A 102 -0.74 -14.75 -5.53
N ASP A 103 -0.25 -14.31 -4.36
CA ASP A 103 -1.05 -14.25 -3.13
C ASP A 103 -2.27 -13.32 -3.30
N LEU A 104 -2.08 -12.18 -3.96
CA LEU A 104 -3.19 -11.26 -4.28
C LEU A 104 -4.20 -11.91 -5.21
N ALA A 105 -3.74 -12.58 -6.27
CA ALA A 105 -4.64 -13.28 -7.20
C ALA A 105 -5.46 -14.36 -6.49
N GLU A 106 -4.86 -15.12 -5.57
CA GLU A 106 -5.56 -16.13 -4.78
C GLU A 106 -6.59 -15.50 -3.83
N VAL A 107 -6.19 -14.47 -3.07
CA VAL A 107 -7.07 -13.78 -2.11
C VAL A 107 -8.25 -13.10 -2.78
N PHE A 108 -8.08 -12.61 -4.00
CA PHE A 108 -9.14 -11.92 -4.72
C PHE A 108 -9.95 -12.81 -5.67
N ALA A 109 -9.57 -14.07 -5.85
CA ALA A 109 -10.31 -14.98 -6.74
C ALA A 109 -11.84 -14.98 -6.43
N PRO A 110 -12.72 -14.96 -7.44
CA PRO A 110 -12.46 -14.95 -8.89
C PRO A 110 -12.22 -13.54 -9.50
N THR A 111 -12.10 -12.50 -8.68
CA THR A 111 -11.87 -11.12 -9.15
C THR A 111 -10.46 -11.04 -9.76
N PRO A 112 -10.31 -10.56 -11.01
CA PRO A 112 -9.01 -10.48 -11.64
C PRO A 112 -8.10 -9.45 -10.95
N VAL A 113 -6.83 -9.82 -10.81
CA VAL A 113 -5.77 -8.93 -10.34
C VAL A 113 -4.87 -8.59 -11.54
N ARG A 114 -4.74 -7.31 -11.84
CA ARG A 114 -3.99 -6.77 -12.98
C ARG A 114 -2.95 -5.79 -12.50
N THR A 115 -2.02 -5.45 -13.36
CA THR A 115 -1.01 -4.41 -13.11
C THR A 115 -1.32 -3.15 -13.93
N PHE A 116 -0.65 -2.04 -13.63
CA PHE A 116 -0.74 -0.85 -14.48
C PHE A 116 -0.21 -1.10 -15.89
N GLU A 117 0.76 -2.01 -16.04
CA GLU A 117 1.29 -2.43 -17.33
C GLU A 117 0.19 -3.06 -18.22
N ASP A 118 -0.72 -3.81 -17.64
CA ASP A 118 -1.87 -4.40 -18.34
C ASP A 118 -2.85 -3.34 -18.89
N LEU A 119 -2.76 -2.11 -18.36
CA LEU A 119 -3.54 -0.95 -18.79
C LEU A 119 -2.73 0.01 -19.68
N GLY A 120 -1.50 -0.35 -20.06
CA GLY A 120 -0.61 0.47 -20.86
C GLY A 120 0.12 1.58 -20.06
N TRP A 121 0.14 1.50 -18.73
CA TRP A 121 0.85 2.43 -17.86
C TRP A 121 2.08 1.76 -17.26
N GLU A 122 3.13 2.52 -17.00
CA GLU A 122 4.30 2.02 -16.29
C GLU A 122 4.11 2.18 -14.77
N SER A 123 4.09 1.07 -14.03
CA SER A 123 3.91 1.07 -12.57
C SER A 123 4.95 1.92 -11.81
N GLN A 124 6.16 2.05 -12.36
CA GLN A 124 7.22 2.85 -11.74
C GLN A 124 6.99 4.36 -11.90
N SER A 125 6.25 4.77 -12.94
CA SER A 125 5.94 6.17 -13.22
C SER A 125 4.74 6.70 -12.44
N PHE A 126 3.98 5.82 -11.78
CA PHE A 126 2.74 6.20 -11.09
C PHE A 126 2.93 7.31 -10.06
N GLU A 127 3.94 7.19 -9.19
CA GLU A 127 4.22 8.21 -8.16
C GLU A 127 4.64 9.54 -8.80
N ALA A 128 5.46 9.50 -9.86
CA ALA A 128 5.87 10.71 -10.56
C ALA A 128 4.68 11.44 -11.19
N VAL A 129 3.76 10.70 -11.82
CA VAL A 129 2.53 11.25 -12.39
C VAL A 129 1.62 11.82 -11.29
N ALA A 130 1.46 11.09 -10.18
CA ALA A 130 0.65 11.55 -9.05
C ALA A 130 1.20 12.87 -8.47
N PHE A 131 2.52 12.97 -8.25
CA PHE A 131 3.13 14.21 -7.75
C PHE A 131 3.08 15.35 -8.77
N ALA A 132 3.20 15.07 -10.06
CA ALA A 132 3.02 16.08 -11.10
C ALA A 132 1.59 16.65 -11.10
N LEU A 133 0.58 15.78 -10.95
CA LEU A 133 -0.82 16.19 -10.82
C LEU A 133 -1.06 17.02 -9.55
N LEU A 134 -0.52 16.60 -8.41
CA LEU A 134 -0.63 17.36 -7.16
C LEU A 134 0.03 18.73 -7.26
N ALA A 135 1.19 18.82 -7.91
CA ALA A 135 1.87 20.09 -8.16
C ALA A 135 1.04 21.00 -9.09
N TYR A 136 0.47 20.43 -10.14
CA TYR A 136 -0.44 21.16 -11.04
C TYR A 136 -1.62 21.75 -10.26
N GLN A 137 -2.31 20.94 -9.47
CA GLN A 137 -3.44 21.39 -8.65
C GLN A 137 -3.04 22.49 -7.66
N THR A 138 -1.86 22.35 -7.01
CA THR A 138 -1.33 23.38 -6.10
C THR A 138 -1.16 24.72 -6.81
N VAL A 139 -0.55 24.72 -8.00
CA VAL A 139 -0.31 25.94 -8.79
C VAL A 139 -1.61 26.59 -9.26
N HIS A 140 -2.64 25.77 -9.52
CA HIS A 140 -3.95 26.28 -9.98
C HIS A 140 -4.92 26.57 -8.83
N GLY A 141 -4.51 26.41 -7.58
CA GLY A 141 -5.36 26.68 -6.42
C GLY A 141 -6.50 25.66 -6.24
N GLU A 142 -6.33 24.46 -6.77
CA GLU A 142 -7.31 23.37 -6.69
C GLU A 142 -7.09 22.51 -5.46
N CYS A 143 -8.19 22.01 -4.87
CA CYS A 143 -8.11 21.06 -3.76
C CYS A 143 -7.62 19.70 -4.27
N ALA A 144 -6.62 19.14 -3.59
CA ALA A 144 -5.98 17.90 -4.01
C ALA A 144 -6.12 16.74 -3.00
N ASN A 145 -6.76 16.97 -1.85
CA ASN A 145 -7.05 15.91 -0.89
C ASN A 145 -8.46 15.32 -1.11
N VAL A 146 -8.63 14.09 -0.64
CA VAL A 146 -9.93 13.39 -0.63
C VAL A 146 -10.39 13.24 0.83
N PRO A 147 -11.27 14.13 1.34
CA PRO A 147 -11.69 14.12 2.74
C PRO A 147 -12.27 12.78 3.20
N ALA A 148 -13.05 12.12 2.36
CA ALA A 148 -13.64 10.81 2.66
C ALA A 148 -12.60 9.70 2.89
N ALA A 149 -11.40 9.82 2.29
CA ALA A 149 -10.32 8.85 2.47
C ALA A 149 -9.43 9.16 3.68
N THR A 150 -9.19 10.44 3.96
CA THR A 150 -8.23 10.89 4.97
C THR A 150 -8.85 11.27 6.31
N GLY A 151 -10.16 11.54 6.33
CA GLY A 151 -10.87 12.09 7.49
C GLY A 151 -10.69 13.61 7.64
N ALA A 152 -10.14 14.29 6.65
CA ALA A 152 -10.07 15.75 6.63
C ALA A 152 -11.47 16.36 6.64
N LYS A 153 -11.65 17.52 7.26
CA LYS A 153 -12.97 18.18 7.37
C LYS A 153 -13.48 18.71 6.03
N HIS A 154 -12.58 19.12 5.17
CA HIS A 154 -12.89 19.71 3.85
C HIS A 154 -11.73 19.53 2.85
N GLY A 155 -11.97 19.85 1.59
CA GLY A 155 -10.95 19.94 0.57
C GLY A 155 -9.98 21.09 0.86
N VAL A 156 -8.70 20.87 0.61
CA VAL A 156 -7.64 21.87 0.80
C VAL A 156 -6.64 21.81 -0.35
N ILE A 157 -6.04 22.94 -0.66
CA ILE A 157 -4.87 23.01 -1.55
C ILE A 157 -3.71 22.39 -0.80
N LEU A 158 -3.04 21.39 -1.42
CA LEU A 158 -1.89 20.73 -0.83
C LEU A 158 -0.58 21.38 -1.30
N GLY A 159 0.48 21.20 -0.51
CA GLY A 159 1.82 21.65 -0.85
C GLY A 159 2.11 23.09 -0.43
N THR A 160 3.35 23.49 -0.67
CA THR A 160 3.85 24.84 -0.40
C THR A 160 4.72 25.26 -1.57
N ILE A 161 4.48 26.47 -2.09
CA ILE A 161 5.32 27.07 -3.12
C ILE A 161 6.38 27.92 -2.42
N VAL A 162 7.64 27.54 -2.59
CA VAL A 162 8.78 28.34 -2.11
C VAL A 162 9.40 29.02 -3.32
N PRO A 163 9.10 30.31 -3.57
CA PRO A 163 9.71 31.03 -4.66
C PRO A 163 11.20 31.23 -4.37
N GLY A 164 12.05 31.02 -5.38
CA GLY A 164 13.47 31.34 -5.30
C GLY A 164 13.71 32.83 -5.30
N ASN A 165 14.94 33.27 -5.64
CA ASN A 165 15.31 34.66 -5.70
C ASN A 165 14.64 35.49 -6.82
N HIS A 166 13.92 34.82 -7.72
CA HIS A 166 13.11 35.47 -8.75
C HIS A 166 11.68 35.67 -8.26
N ARG A 167 11.11 36.85 -8.49
CA ARG A 167 9.69 37.12 -8.21
C ARG A 167 8.84 36.16 -9.05
N TRP A 168 8.19 35.21 -8.39
CA TRP A 168 7.22 34.36 -9.04
C TRP A 168 6.00 35.20 -9.45
N GLN A 169 5.76 35.30 -10.76
CA GLN A 169 4.62 36.04 -11.32
C GLN A 169 3.43 35.13 -11.61
N GLY A 170 3.33 33.99 -10.97
CA GLY A 170 2.20 33.08 -11.12
C GLY A 170 0.93 33.73 -10.56
N HIS A 171 -0.09 33.80 -11.38
CA HIS A 171 -1.41 34.22 -10.95
C HIS A 171 -2.09 33.03 -10.19
N LEU A 172 -2.04 33.08 -8.86
CA LEU A 172 -3.04 32.39 -8.06
C LEU A 172 -4.35 33.15 -8.24
N ARG A 173 -5.24 32.69 -9.07
CA ARG A 173 -6.63 33.17 -9.12
C ARG A 173 -7.46 32.43 -8.11
#